data_2ee0288dde1e310221ea4ad570e7ee22
#
_entry.id   2ee0288dde1e310221ea4ad570e7ee22
#
_cell.length_a   1.000
_cell.length_b   1.000
_cell.length_c   1.000
_cell.angle_alpha   90.00
_cell.angle_beta   90.00
_cell.angle_gamma   90.00
#
_symmetry.space_group_name_H-M   'P 1'
#
loop_
_entity.id
_entity.type
_entity.pdbx_description
1 polymer ?
#
loop_
_entity_poly.entity_id
_entity_poly.type
_entity_poly.pdbx_seq_one_letter_code
_entity_poly.pdbx_strand_id
1 'polypeptide(L)'
;MLKDEYKIYEDKMKKSIESVANDFAAVRAGRANASVLNRINVDYYGTPTPIQQIASVGSPDPRTLLITPWDANALKGIEKAIQESDLGINPQNDGKSIRLAFPQLTEERRKELVKQIRKYTEGGKVAVRNIRRDAMENFKKQQKASEITEDELKLAEKDLQKMTDDSCKELDKLLENKEKELMEI
;
A
#
# COMPACT_ATOMS: atom_id res chain seq x y z
N MET A 1 20.82 2.02 -27.23
CA MET A 1 21.50 2.79 -26.17
C MET A 1 20.54 3.71 -25.43
N LEU A 2 20.06 4.82 -26.00
CA LEU A 2 19.12 5.74 -25.30
C LEU A 2 17.85 5.07 -24.77
N LYS A 3 17.22 4.16 -25.53
CA LYS A 3 16.02 3.46 -25.11
C LYS A 3 16.19 2.57 -23.88
N ASP A 4 17.34 1.97 -23.72
CA ASP A 4 17.65 1.09 -22.58
C ASP A 4 17.89 1.93 -21.31
N GLU A 5 18.49 3.10 -21.46
CA GLU A 5 18.67 4.05 -20.36
C GLU A 5 17.35 4.66 -19.89
N TYR A 6 16.42 5.00 -20.79
CA TYR A 6 15.07 5.43 -20.43
C TYR A 6 14.35 4.39 -19.58
N LYS A 7 14.49 3.10 -19.92
CA LYS A 7 13.86 2.03 -19.18
C LYS A 7 14.32 1.97 -17.72
N ILE A 8 15.60 2.25 -17.46
CA ILE A 8 16.14 2.30 -16.10
C ILE A 8 15.43 3.38 -15.26
N TYR A 9 15.21 4.57 -15.84
CA TYR A 9 14.55 5.69 -15.15
C TYR A 9 13.05 5.45 -15.05
N GLU A 10 12.41 4.88 -16.06
CA GLU A 10 11.02 4.45 -16.02
C GLU A 10 10.77 3.45 -14.90
N ASP A 11 11.62 2.43 -14.78
CA ASP A 11 11.52 1.42 -13.71
C ASP A 11 11.72 2.04 -12.32
N LYS A 12 12.63 3.03 -12.18
CA LYS A 12 12.79 3.78 -10.93
C LYS A 12 11.54 4.59 -10.58
N MET A 13 10.91 5.25 -11.57
CA MET A 13 9.67 6.01 -11.36
C MET A 13 8.51 5.08 -10.99
N LYS A 14 8.38 3.92 -11.64
CA LYS A 14 7.39 2.88 -11.30
C LYS A 14 7.56 2.38 -9.87
N LYS A 15 8.79 2.08 -9.44
CA LYS A 15 9.07 1.68 -8.05
C LYS A 15 8.66 2.75 -7.04
N SER A 16 8.83 4.04 -7.38
CA SER A 16 8.38 5.14 -6.52
C SER A 16 6.86 5.18 -6.41
N ILE A 17 6.13 4.91 -7.50
CA ILE A 17 4.66 4.81 -7.50
C ILE A 17 4.20 3.60 -6.69
N GLU A 18 4.83 2.44 -6.87
CA GLU A 18 4.56 1.22 -6.10
C GLU A 18 4.79 1.44 -4.60
N SER A 19 5.85 2.17 -4.23
CA SER A 19 6.10 2.52 -2.82
C SER A 19 4.96 3.32 -2.22
N VAL A 20 4.44 4.33 -2.92
CA VAL A 20 3.27 5.11 -2.48
C VAL A 20 2.02 4.25 -2.41
N ALA A 21 1.82 3.34 -3.37
CA ALA A 21 0.68 2.41 -3.34
C ALA A 21 0.75 1.46 -2.12
N ASN A 22 1.95 1.00 -1.75
CA ASN A 22 2.17 0.20 -0.55
C ASN A 22 1.91 1.00 0.74
N ASP A 23 2.35 2.28 0.78
CA ASP A 23 2.04 3.18 1.90
C ASP A 23 0.53 3.40 2.03
N PHE A 24 -0.19 3.53 0.90
CA PHE A 24 -1.65 3.63 0.89
C PHE A 24 -2.34 2.35 1.37
N ALA A 25 -1.79 1.18 1.05
CA ALA A 25 -2.31 -0.10 1.54
C ALA A 25 -2.14 -0.23 3.07
N ALA A 26 -1.09 0.37 3.64
CA ALA A 26 -0.89 0.43 5.08
C ALA A 26 -1.86 1.39 5.79
N VAL A 27 -2.38 2.41 5.09
CA VAL A 27 -3.41 3.33 5.60
C VAL A 27 -4.76 2.63 5.58
N ARG A 28 -5.18 2.16 6.75
CA ARG A 28 -6.44 1.41 6.93
C ARG A 28 -7.62 2.37 7.05
N ALA A 29 -8.59 2.20 6.17
CA ALA A 29 -9.81 3.02 6.11
C ALA A 29 -10.95 2.50 7.01
N GLY A 30 -10.65 1.75 8.08
CA GLY A 30 -11.68 1.14 8.94
C GLY A 30 -12.44 -0.02 8.30
N ARG A 31 -12.07 -0.44 7.09
CA ARG A 31 -12.62 -1.65 6.47
C ARG A 31 -11.99 -2.91 7.06
N ALA A 32 -12.85 -3.90 7.29
CA ALA A 32 -12.42 -5.24 7.67
C ALA A 32 -11.62 -5.87 6.53
N ASN A 33 -10.35 -6.16 6.76
CA ASN A 33 -9.48 -6.82 5.79
C ASN A 33 -8.85 -8.06 6.44
N ALA A 34 -9.03 -9.22 5.82
CA ALA A 34 -8.46 -10.46 6.30
C ALA A 34 -6.92 -10.44 6.44
N SER A 35 -6.23 -9.57 5.69
CA SER A 35 -4.77 -9.42 5.77
C SER A 35 -4.27 -8.97 7.15
N VAL A 36 -5.14 -8.36 7.99
CA VAL A 36 -4.76 -7.98 9.36
C VAL A 36 -4.45 -9.20 10.23
N LEU A 37 -5.02 -10.35 9.87
CA LEU A 37 -4.83 -11.62 10.58
C LEU A 37 -3.53 -12.35 10.18
N ASN A 38 -2.88 -11.95 9.09
CA ASN A 38 -1.67 -12.64 8.57
C ASN A 38 -0.48 -12.62 9.57
N ARG A 39 -0.48 -11.67 10.49
CA ARG A 39 0.58 -11.51 11.49
C ARG A 39 0.26 -12.18 12.82
N ILE A 40 -0.95 -12.75 12.95
CA ILE A 40 -1.41 -13.37 14.18
C ILE A 40 -1.25 -14.88 14.05
N ASN A 41 -0.37 -15.43 14.90
CA ASN A 41 -0.20 -16.86 15.01
C ASN A 41 -0.94 -17.37 16.25
N VAL A 42 -1.58 -18.51 16.10
CA VAL A 42 -2.29 -19.23 17.16
C VAL A 42 -1.47 -20.46 17.53
N ASP A 43 -1.36 -20.73 18.82
CA ASP A 43 -0.82 -22.02 19.26
C ASP A 43 -1.84 -23.11 18.94
N TYR A 44 -1.58 -23.85 17.86
CA TYR A 44 -2.40 -24.96 17.42
C TYR A 44 -1.63 -26.26 17.65
N TYR A 45 -2.03 -27.03 18.68
CA TYR A 45 -1.36 -28.24 19.12
C TYR A 45 0.16 -28.09 19.35
N GLY A 46 0.57 -26.97 19.98
CA GLY A 46 1.97 -26.68 20.28
C GLY A 46 2.78 -26.09 19.13
N THR A 47 2.13 -25.78 18.00
CA THR A 47 2.78 -25.19 16.83
C THR A 47 2.17 -23.82 16.51
N PRO A 48 2.98 -22.73 16.44
CA PRO A 48 2.50 -21.42 16.00
C PRO A 48 1.97 -21.49 14.57
N THR A 49 0.68 -21.37 14.37
CA THR A 49 0.02 -21.51 13.06
C THR A 49 -0.77 -20.24 12.72
N PRO A 50 -0.64 -19.69 11.51
CA PRO A 50 -1.44 -18.54 11.08
C PRO A 50 -2.93 -18.86 11.10
N ILE A 51 -3.75 -17.87 11.54
CA ILE A 51 -5.23 -18.06 11.66
C ILE A 51 -5.85 -18.57 10.35
N GLN A 52 -5.39 -18.08 9.21
CA GLN A 52 -5.93 -18.47 7.90
C GLN A 52 -5.71 -19.94 7.52
N GLN A 53 -4.78 -20.63 8.20
CA GLN A 53 -4.52 -22.06 7.99
C GLN A 53 -5.40 -22.96 8.85
N ILE A 54 -6.09 -22.41 9.84
CA ILE A 54 -6.94 -23.17 10.78
C ILE A 54 -8.39 -22.69 10.81
N ALA A 55 -8.70 -21.61 10.09
CA ALA A 55 -10.03 -21.04 10.04
C ALA A 55 -10.36 -20.44 8.66
N SER A 56 -11.62 -20.45 8.31
CA SER A 56 -12.17 -19.67 7.21
C SER A 56 -12.39 -18.23 7.68
N VAL A 57 -11.95 -17.25 6.87
CA VAL A 57 -12.12 -15.83 7.15
C VAL A 57 -13.02 -15.21 6.09
N GLY A 58 -14.20 -14.76 6.51
CA GLY A 58 -15.17 -14.05 5.67
C GLY A 58 -15.40 -12.62 6.13
N SER A 59 -15.96 -11.79 5.26
CA SER A 59 -16.38 -10.43 5.58
C SER A 59 -17.87 -10.31 5.23
N PRO A 60 -18.78 -10.56 6.18
CA PRO A 60 -20.22 -10.46 5.94
C PRO A 60 -20.69 -9.03 5.66
N ASP A 61 -19.96 -8.05 6.16
CA ASP A 61 -20.14 -6.63 5.91
C ASP A 61 -18.79 -5.89 5.84
N PRO A 62 -18.72 -4.66 5.32
CA PRO A 62 -17.45 -3.94 5.10
C PRO A 62 -16.62 -3.70 6.36
N ARG A 63 -17.19 -3.86 7.55
CA ARG A 63 -16.53 -3.57 8.84
C ARG A 63 -16.44 -4.75 9.78
N THR A 64 -16.89 -5.94 9.36
CA THR A 64 -16.87 -7.15 10.19
C THR A 64 -16.07 -8.23 9.53
N LEU A 65 -15.11 -8.82 10.23
CA LEU A 65 -14.54 -10.12 9.88
C LEU A 65 -15.21 -11.21 10.70
N LEU A 66 -15.57 -12.28 10.02
CA LEU A 66 -16.07 -13.50 10.62
C LEU A 66 -15.02 -14.60 10.46
N ILE A 67 -14.49 -15.09 11.56
CA ILE A 67 -13.48 -16.15 11.61
C ILE A 67 -14.19 -17.42 12.08
N THR A 68 -14.28 -18.41 11.20
CA THR A 68 -14.90 -19.70 11.50
C THR A 68 -13.83 -20.77 11.47
N PRO A 69 -13.36 -21.27 12.63
CA PRO A 69 -12.37 -22.32 12.70
C PRO A 69 -12.94 -23.64 12.18
N TRP A 70 -12.10 -24.44 11.55
CA TRP A 70 -12.46 -25.78 11.10
C TRP A 70 -12.52 -26.78 12.26
N ASP A 71 -11.74 -26.51 13.32
CA ASP A 71 -11.77 -27.26 14.57
C ASP A 71 -12.29 -26.38 15.70
N ALA A 72 -13.38 -26.81 16.36
CA ALA A 72 -13.99 -26.08 17.47
C ALA A 72 -13.01 -25.86 18.65
N ASN A 73 -12.02 -26.74 18.83
CA ASN A 73 -11.01 -26.61 19.87
C ASN A 73 -10.07 -25.41 19.64
N ALA A 74 -9.87 -24.98 18.39
CA ALA A 74 -9.05 -23.83 18.04
C ALA A 74 -9.71 -22.49 18.40
N LEU A 75 -11.03 -22.45 18.63
CA LEU A 75 -11.80 -21.23 18.83
C LEU A 75 -11.25 -20.36 19.96
N LYS A 76 -11.00 -20.95 21.13
CA LYS A 76 -10.44 -20.25 22.29
C LYS A 76 -9.01 -19.76 22.06
N GLY A 77 -8.20 -20.55 21.34
CA GLY A 77 -6.83 -20.19 20.97
C GLY A 77 -6.79 -18.97 20.04
N ILE A 78 -7.69 -18.95 19.05
CA ILE A 78 -7.83 -17.83 18.11
C ILE A 78 -8.29 -16.57 18.84
N GLU A 79 -9.31 -16.68 19.71
CA GLU A 79 -9.80 -15.56 20.51
C GLU A 79 -8.68 -14.93 21.35
N LYS A 80 -7.93 -15.79 22.08
CA LYS A 80 -6.80 -15.34 22.91
C LYS A 80 -5.70 -14.67 22.08
N ALA A 81 -5.30 -15.26 20.96
CA ALA A 81 -4.28 -14.71 20.09
C ALA A 81 -4.68 -13.35 19.50
N ILE A 82 -5.95 -13.13 19.20
CA ILE A 82 -6.48 -11.84 18.76
C ILE A 82 -6.48 -10.82 19.90
N GLN A 83 -6.87 -11.20 21.11
CA GLN A 83 -6.84 -10.31 22.29
C GLN A 83 -5.43 -9.86 22.65
N GLU A 84 -4.44 -10.74 22.50
CA GLU A 84 -3.02 -10.45 22.78
C GLU A 84 -2.34 -9.70 21.63
N SER A 85 -3.00 -9.57 20.47
CA SER A 85 -2.45 -8.88 19.31
C SER A 85 -2.61 -7.36 19.37
N ASP A 86 -1.80 -6.65 18.57
CA ASP A 86 -1.84 -5.20 18.44
C ASP A 86 -3.05 -4.67 17.64
N LEU A 87 -4.05 -5.52 17.36
CA LEU A 87 -5.25 -5.12 16.60
C LEU A 87 -6.11 -4.12 17.36
N GLY A 88 -6.11 -4.17 18.69
CA GLY A 88 -6.92 -3.28 19.53
C GLY A 88 -8.44 -3.47 19.37
N ILE A 89 -8.87 -4.63 18.86
CA ILE A 89 -10.27 -4.97 18.63
C ILE A 89 -10.64 -6.15 19.52
N ASN A 90 -11.74 -6.00 20.28
CA ASN A 90 -12.23 -7.08 21.12
C ASN A 90 -12.97 -8.11 20.26
N PRO A 91 -12.53 -9.38 20.23
CA PRO A 91 -13.25 -10.44 19.53
C PRO A 91 -14.55 -10.77 20.24
N GLN A 92 -15.62 -10.97 19.46
CA GLN A 92 -16.89 -11.48 19.94
C GLN A 92 -17.02 -12.93 19.53
N ASN A 93 -17.14 -13.81 20.53
CA ASN A 93 -17.24 -15.26 20.34
C ASN A 93 -18.70 -15.71 20.51
N ASP A 94 -19.26 -16.35 19.50
CA ASP A 94 -20.63 -16.90 19.51
C ASP A 94 -20.68 -18.43 19.77
N GLY A 95 -19.54 -19.04 20.09
CA GLY A 95 -19.38 -20.47 20.34
C GLY A 95 -19.09 -21.31 19.09
N LYS A 96 -19.16 -20.70 17.88
CA LYS A 96 -18.85 -21.35 16.60
C LYS A 96 -17.90 -20.52 15.75
N SER A 97 -17.98 -19.21 15.88
CA SER A 97 -17.19 -18.26 15.13
C SER A 97 -16.79 -17.08 15.99
N ILE A 98 -15.76 -16.36 15.54
CA ILE A 98 -15.30 -15.13 16.16
C ILE A 98 -15.60 -13.99 15.21
N ARG A 99 -16.31 -12.99 15.71
CA ARG A 99 -16.65 -11.77 15.00
C ARG A 99 -15.73 -10.63 15.45
N LEU A 100 -15.06 -9.98 14.49
CA LEU A 100 -14.25 -8.79 14.71
C LEU A 100 -14.96 -7.59 14.09
N ALA A 101 -15.50 -6.71 14.92
CA ALA A 101 -16.13 -5.47 14.48
C ALA A 101 -15.10 -4.34 14.49
N PHE A 102 -14.79 -3.78 13.33
CA PHE A 102 -13.91 -2.64 13.17
C PHE A 102 -14.69 -1.35 13.47
N PRO A 103 -14.21 -0.48 14.37
CA PRO A 103 -14.90 0.75 14.71
C PRO A 103 -14.97 1.68 13.50
N GLN A 104 -16.02 2.50 13.44
CA GLN A 104 -16.11 3.55 12.43
C GLN A 104 -15.00 4.58 12.63
N LEU A 105 -14.42 5.03 11.53
CA LEU A 105 -13.53 6.18 11.57
C LEU A 105 -14.34 7.43 11.92
N THR A 106 -13.90 8.18 12.89
CA THR A 106 -14.43 9.52 13.15
C THR A 106 -14.09 10.45 11.98
N GLU A 107 -14.88 11.51 11.77
CA GLU A 107 -14.55 12.52 10.74
C GLU A 107 -13.14 13.11 10.93
N GLU A 108 -12.75 13.34 12.18
CA GLU A 108 -11.40 13.83 12.49
C GLU A 108 -10.31 12.85 12.02
N ARG A 109 -10.50 11.57 12.31
CA ARG A 109 -9.55 10.54 11.90
C ARG A 109 -9.49 10.39 10.38
N ARG A 110 -10.62 10.50 9.68
CA ARG A 110 -10.64 10.53 8.20
C ARG A 110 -9.83 11.71 7.67
N LYS A 111 -10.02 12.91 8.22
CA LYS A 111 -9.24 14.10 7.82
C LYS A 111 -7.74 13.94 8.06
N GLU A 112 -7.34 13.31 9.16
CA GLU A 112 -5.94 12.99 9.44
C GLU A 112 -5.36 12.01 8.40
N LEU A 113 -6.09 10.94 8.09
CA LEU A 113 -5.69 9.96 7.09
C LEU A 113 -5.56 10.59 5.70
N VAL A 114 -6.49 11.47 5.31
CA VAL A 114 -6.41 12.23 4.05
C VAL A 114 -5.15 13.09 4.01
N LYS A 115 -4.81 13.79 5.10
CA LYS A 115 -3.56 14.56 5.19
C LYS A 115 -2.33 13.65 5.02
N GLN A 116 -2.36 12.47 5.63
CA GLN A 116 -1.27 11.51 5.56
C GLN A 116 -1.06 10.98 4.14
N ILE A 117 -2.12 10.56 3.44
CA ILE A 117 -2.01 10.07 2.06
C ILE A 117 -1.56 11.17 1.09
N ARG A 118 -2.01 12.42 1.29
CA ARG A 118 -1.50 13.58 0.52
C ARG A 118 0.00 13.78 0.71
N LYS A 119 0.49 13.64 1.95
CA LYS A 119 1.92 13.73 2.24
C LYS A 119 2.72 12.62 1.55
N TYR A 120 2.22 11.39 1.53
CA TYR A 120 2.86 10.28 0.80
C TYR A 120 2.90 10.55 -0.70
N THR A 121 1.81 11.05 -1.28
CA THR A 121 1.74 11.41 -2.70
C THR A 121 2.76 12.50 -3.06
N GLU A 122 2.86 13.55 -2.26
CA GLU A 122 3.86 14.60 -2.50
C GLU A 122 5.29 14.06 -2.38
N GLY A 123 5.56 13.18 -1.40
CA GLY A 123 6.83 12.47 -1.30
C GLY A 123 7.17 11.67 -2.57
N GLY A 124 6.19 10.94 -3.12
CA GLY A 124 6.32 10.22 -4.38
C GLY A 124 6.60 11.14 -5.57
N LYS A 125 5.90 12.26 -5.69
CA LYS A 125 6.14 13.27 -6.73
C LYS A 125 7.53 13.88 -6.63
N VAL A 126 8.01 14.15 -5.42
CA VAL A 126 9.38 14.64 -5.19
C VAL A 126 10.39 13.59 -5.63
N ALA A 127 10.19 12.31 -5.32
CA ALA A 127 11.05 11.22 -5.76
C ALA A 127 11.10 11.12 -7.30
N VAL A 128 9.96 11.18 -7.97
CA VAL A 128 9.88 11.16 -9.45
C VAL A 128 10.63 12.36 -10.06
N ARG A 129 10.46 13.57 -9.50
CA ARG A 129 11.19 14.77 -9.96
C ARG A 129 12.70 14.65 -9.74
N ASN A 130 13.14 14.04 -8.65
CA ASN A 130 14.56 13.78 -8.39
C ASN A 130 15.13 12.79 -9.41
N ILE A 131 14.41 11.69 -9.70
CA ILE A 131 14.81 10.72 -10.73
C ILE A 131 14.96 11.42 -12.10
N ARG A 132 14.02 12.30 -12.48
CA ARG A 132 14.17 13.10 -13.71
C ARG A 132 15.43 13.96 -13.69
N ARG A 133 15.70 14.65 -12.58
CA ARG A 133 16.88 15.50 -12.43
C ARG A 133 18.17 14.71 -12.58
N ASP A 134 18.26 13.55 -11.94
CA ASP A 134 19.42 12.67 -12.03
C ASP A 134 19.61 12.13 -13.46
N ALA A 135 18.52 11.79 -14.14
CA ALA A 135 18.53 11.37 -15.54
C ALA A 135 19.06 12.50 -16.45
N MET A 136 18.55 13.71 -16.29
CA MET A 136 19.00 14.88 -17.06
C MET A 136 20.47 15.21 -16.82
N GLU A 137 20.93 15.07 -15.59
CA GLU A 137 22.35 15.28 -15.28
C GLU A 137 23.23 14.22 -15.98
N ASN A 138 22.78 12.97 -16.03
CA ASN A 138 23.48 11.89 -16.73
C ASN A 138 23.55 12.18 -18.24
N PHE A 139 22.41 12.50 -18.89
CA PHE A 139 22.40 12.81 -20.32
C PHE A 139 23.23 14.06 -20.66
N LYS A 140 23.25 15.08 -19.81
CA LYS A 140 24.16 16.26 -19.99
C LYS A 140 25.63 15.85 -19.88
N LYS A 141 26.00 14.91 -19.02
CA LYS A 141 27.37 14.40 -18.95
C LYS A 141 27.76 13.67 -20.23
N GLN A 142 26.88 12.82 -20.76
CA GLN A 142 27.06 12.08 -22.00
C GLN A 142 27.21 13.05 -23.21
N GLN A 143 26.40 14.10 -23.25
CA GLN A 143 26.53 15.12 -24.31
C GLN A 143 27.89 15.87 -24.24
N LYS A 144 28.34 16.21 -23.03
CA LYS A 144 29.67 16.82 -22.84
C LYS A 144 30.82 15.88 -23.23
N ALA A 145 30.65 14.57 -23.05
CA ALA A 145 31.56 13.52 -23.47
C ALA A 145 31.44 13.20 -24.98
N SER A 146 30.56 13.91 -25.72
CA SER A 146 30.27 13.65 -27.14
C SER A 146 29.73 12.22 -27.42
N GLU A 147 29.15 11.59 -26.43
CA GLU A 147 28.49 10.25 -26.56
C GLU A 147 27.12 10.37 -27.18
N ILE A 148 26.42 11.51 -26.95
CA ILE A 148 25.17 11.88 -27.57
C ILE A 148 25.21 13.27 -28.16
N THR A 149 24.41 13.53 -29.17
CA THR A 149 24.25 14.83 -29.84
C THR A 149 23.38 15.79 -29.02
N GLU A 150 23.44 17.07 -29.36
CA GLU A 150 22.58 18.11 -28.75
C GLU A 150 21.09 17.85 -29.03
N ASP A 151 20.77 17.34 -30.25
CA ASP A 151 19.38 17.02 -30.61
C ASP A 151 18.85 15.80 -29.85
N GLU A 152 19.71 14.80 -29.60
CA GLU A 152 19.37 13.67 -28.74
C GLU A 152 19.17 14.09 -27.28
N LEU A 153 19.95 15.05 -26.77
CA LEU A 153 19.74 15.61 -25.44
C LEU A 153 18.38 16.33 -25.34
N LYS A 154 18.01 17.14 -26.34
CA LYS A 154 16.70 17.81 -26.39
C LYS A 154 15.54 16.82 -26.44
N LEU A 155 15.72 15.72 -27.20
CA LEU A 155 14.74 14.65 -27.24
C LEU A 155 14.62 13.96 -25.88
N ALA A 156 15.74 13.65 -25.24
CA ALA A 156 15.79 13.05 -23.91
C ALA A 156 15.07 13.93 -22.86
N GLU A 157 15.28 15.22 -22.90
CA GLU A 157 14.60 16.18 -22.01
C GLU A 157 13.08 16.12 -22.17
N LYS A 158 12.60 16.11 -23.41
CA LYS A 158 11.17 16.04 -23.72
C LYS A 158 10.55 14.72 -23.27
N ASP A 159 11.23 13.60 -23.51
CA ASP A 159 10.75 12.28 -23.14
C ASP A 159 10.74 12.09 -21.62
N LEU A 160 11.80 12.51 -20.92
CA LEU A 160 11.85 12.49 -19.45
C LEU A 160 10.79 13.38 -18.81
N GLN A 161 10.51 14.54 -19.41
CA GLN A 161 9.43 15.40 -18.93
C GLN A 161 8.09 14.69 -19.06
N LYS A 162 7.80 14.08 -20.21
CA LYS A 162 6.58 13.31 -20.43
C LYS A 162 6.44 12.16 -19.43
N MET A 163 7.49 11.37 -19.23
CA MET A 163 7.50 10.27 -18.26
C MET A 163 7.21 10.78 -16.84
N THR A 164 7.79 11.93 -16.47
CA THR A 164 7.54 12.57 -15.16
C THR A 164 6.09 13.00 -15.02
N ASP A 165 5.52 13.64 -16.05
CA ASP A 165 4.15 14.12 -16.04
C ASP A 165 3.15 12.96 -15.96
N ASP A 166 3.40 11.87 -16.70
CA ASP A 166 2.57 10.68 -16.68
C ASP A 166 2.65 9.97 -15.31
N SER A 167 3.84 9.87 -14.71
CA SER A 167 4.03 9.32 -13.35
C SER A 167 3.32 10.18 -12.29
N CYS A 168 3.38 11.51 -12.41
CA CYS A 168 2.68 12.41 -11.49
C CYS A 168 1.15 12.26 -11.62
N LYS A 169 0.62 12.12 -12.83
CA LYS A 169 -0.82 11.87 -13.07
C LYS A 169 -1.26 10.54 -12.48
N GLU A 170 -0.42 9.51 -12.53
CA GLU A 170 -0.72 8.21 -11.93
C GLU A 170 -0.79 8.31 -10.41
N LEU A 171 0.16 9.02 -9.78
CA LEU A 171 0.13 9.31 -8.35
C LEU A 171 -1.12 10.11 -7.94
N ASP A 172 -1.55 11.09 -8.76
CA ASP A 172 -2.78 11.85 -8.50
C ASP A 172 -4.03 10.97 -8.59
N LYS A 173 -4.10 10.03 -9.54
CA LYS A 173 -5.19 9.05 -9.63
C LYS A 173 -5.22 8.12 -8.43
N LEU A 174 -4.07 7.64 -7.97
CA LEU A 174 -3.99 6.81 -6.77
C LEU A 174 -4.50 7.58 -5.55
N LEU A 175 -4.12 8.86 -5.41
CA LEU A 175 -4.59 9.73 -4.35
C LEU A 175 -6.11 9.91 -4.40
N GLU A 176 -6.66 10.27 -5.57
CA GLU A 176 -8.10 10.48 -5.74
C GLU A 176 -8.90 9.24 -5.38
N ASN A 177 -8.47 8.07 -5.85
CA ASN A 177 -9.13 6.81 -5.54
C ASN A 177 -9.09 6.50 -4.04
N LYS A 178 -7.95 6.75 -3.39
CA LYS A 178 -7.80 6.52 -1.94
C LYS A 178 -8.58 7.53 -1.12
N GLU A 179 -8.66 8.79 -1.53
CA GLU A 179 -9.52 9.79 -0.87
C GLU A 179 -11.00 9.40 -0.94
N LYS A 180 -11.48 8.95 -2.10
CA LYS A 180 -12.85 8.42 -2.25
C LYS A 180 -13.08 7.23 -1.31
N GLU A 181 -12.17 6.26 -1.31
CA GLU A 181 -12.25 5.10 -0.40
C GLU A 181 -12.36 5.52 1.07
N LEU A 182 -11.59 6.53 1.50
CA LEU A 182 -11.61 7.03 2.88
C LEU A 182 -12.90 7.78 3.23
N MET A 183 -13.55 8.39 2.24
CA MET A 183 -14.76 9.21 2.44
C MET A 183 -16.06 8.41 2.30
N GLU A 184 -16.07 7.30 1.54
CA GLU A 184 -17.25 6.47 1.30
C GLU A 184 -17.61 5.51 2.45
N ILE A 185 -16.85 5.49 3.54
CA ILE A 185 -17.07 4.56 4.67
C ILE A 185 -17.92 5.22 5.78
#